data_bbb5ab400f17ffd03ffcc0c790bb976e
#
_entry.id   bbb5ab400f17ffd03ffcc0c790bb976e
#
_cell.length_a   1.000
_cell.length_b   1.000
_cell.length_c   1.000
_cell.angle_alpha   90.00
_cell.angle_beta   90.00
_cell.angle_gamma   90.00
#
_symmetry.space_group_name_H-M   'P 1'
#
loop_
_entity.id
_entity.type
_entity.pdbx_description
1 polymer ?
#
loop_
_entity_poly.entity_id
_entity_poly.type
_entity_poly.pdbx_seq_one_letter_code
_entity_poly.pdbx_strand_id
1 'polypeptide(L)'
;MNDKKINVSDLDITQNCFFELNLPMKNLMKNLQKLFPIINKFYRIRVLGSSALSLCQIASGSMEAFINLRNSNRLVDVAAGMLILKETKGRIFSLKGAEIEHELSIYSTFPFIACNSNLESFLKEELVNKKI
;
A
#
# COMPACT_ATOMS: atom_id res chain seq x y z
N MET A 1 -3.03 11.12 -16.93
CA MET A 1 -1.68 11.71 -16.83
C MET A 1 -1.19 12.00 -18.25
N ASN A 2 -0.86 13.24 -18.54
CA ASN A 2 -0.43 13.68 -19.89
C ASN A 2 -1.40 13.23 -20.99
N ASP A 3 -2.68 13.54 -20.81
CA ASP A 3 -3.81 13.21 -21.70
C ASP A 3 -4.06 11.70 -21.91
N LYS A 4 -3.36 10.83 -21.19
CA LYS A 4 -3.58 9.38 -21.18
C LYS A 4 -4.29 8.94 -19.91
N LYS A 5 -5.32 8.10 -20.08
CA LYS A 5 -5.95 7.41 -18.95
C LYS A 5 -4.95 6.48 -18.29
N ILE A 6 -4.87 6.54 -16.96
CA ILE A 6 -4.07 5.61 -16.17
C ILE A 6 -4.96 4.58 -15.49
N ASN A 7 -4.42 3.41 -15.24
CA ASN A 7 -5.05 2.35 -14.44
C ASN A 7 -3.96 1.66 -13.62
N VAL A 8 -4.35 1.01 -12.53
CA VAL A 8 -3.47 0.10 -11.81
C VAL A 8 -3.01 -1.04 -12.72
N SER A 9 -1.89 -1.67 -12.40
CA SER A 9 -1.44 -2.87 -13.12
C SER A 9 -2.42 -4.04 -12.89
N ASP A 10 -2.45 -5.00 -13.79
CA ASP A 10 -3.22 -6.24 -13.71
C ASP A 10 -2.39 -7.44 -13.27
N LEU A 11 -1.15 -7.21 -12.84
CA LEU A 11 -0.27 -8.25 -12.33
C LEU A 11 -0.80 -8.84 -11.02
N ASP A 12 -0.65 -10.14 -10.84
CA ASP A 12 -0.91 -10.86 -9.61
C ASP A 12 0.38 -11.36 -8.94
N ILE A 13 0.27 -11.95 -7.77
CA ILE A 13 1.43 -12.37 -6.97
C ILE A 13 2.28 -13.46 -7.62
N THR A 14 1.81 -14.13 -8.64
CA THR A 14 2.56 -15.15 -9.41
C THR A 14 3.52 -14.54 -10.42
N GLN A 15 3.44 -13.22 -10.63
CA GLN A 15 4.20 -12.45 -11.59
C GLN A 15 5.25 -11.57 -10.89
N ASN A 16 6.03 -10.84 -11.68
CA ASN A 16 7.09 -9.97 -11.15
C ASN A 16 6.56 -8.68 -10.55
N CYS A 17 5.82 -8.78 -9.46
CA CYS A 17 5.28 -7.63 -8.74
C CYS A 17 6.35 -6.86 -7.98
N PHE A 18 6.26 -5.53 -8.04
CA PHE A 18 7.03 -4.61 -7.20
C PHE A 18 6.18 -4.14 -6.04
N PHE A 19 6.80 -4.00 -4.89
CA PHE A 19 6.11 -3.36 -3.77
C PHE A 19 7.01 -2.42 -2.99
N GLU A 20 6.39 -1.50 -2.29
CA GLU A 20 7.05 -0.61 -1.36
C GLU A 20 6.74 -0.99 0.07
N LEU A 21 7.73 -0.81 0.92
CA LEU A 21 7.63 -1.09 2.33
C LEU A 21 8.05 0.13 3.14
N ASN A 22 7.18 0.59 4.04
CA ASN A 22 7.47 1.67 4.97
C ASN A 22 7.22 1.19 6.40
N LEU A 23 8.30 0.93 7.13
CA LEU A 23 8.28 0.34 8.46
C LEU A 23 8.71 1.34 9.53
N PRO A 24 8.12 1.26 10.74
CA PRO A 24 8.66 1.97 11.89
C PRO A 24 10.01 1.37 12.27
N MET A 25 11.00 2.23 12.59
CA MET A 25 12.31 1.77 13.03
C MET A 25 12.23 1.06 14.39
N LYS A 26 11.28 1.45 15.22
CA LYS A 26 11.00 0.73 16.48
C LYS A 26 10.50 -0.69 16.15
N ASN A 27 11.17 -1.69 16.71
CA ASN A 27 10.87 -3.11 16.47
C ASN A 27 10.99 -3.53 14.97
N LEU A 28 11.90 -2.91 14.22
CA LEU A 28 12.07 -3.16 12.79
C LEU A 28 12.24 -4.65 12.47
N MET A 29 13.12 -5.34 13.18
CA MET A 29 13.38 -6.78 12.96
C MET A 29 12.13 -7.63 13.18
N LYS A 30 11.36 -7.34 14.24
CA LYS A 30 10.11 -8.04 14.51
C LYS A 30 9.07 -7.82 13.39
N ASN A 31 8.98 -6.59 12.88
CA ASN A 31 8.08 -6.28 11.77
C ASN A 31 8.52 -6.98 10.47
N LEU A 32 9.82 -6.99 10.18
CA LEU A 32 10.37 -7.71 9.02
C LEU A 32 10.11 -9.21 9.10
N GLN A 33 10.32 -9.84 10.25
CA GLN A 33 10.04 -11.27 10.46
C GLN A 33 8.57 -11.62 10.15
N LYS A 34 7.63 -10.78 10.57
CA LYS A 34 6.21 -10.96 10.29
C LYS A 34 5.88 -10.82 8.79
N LEU A 35 6.59 -9.95 8.08
CA LEU A 35 6.42 -9.70 6.66
C LEU A 35 7.19 -10.69 5.78
N PHE A 36 8.07 -11.50 6.34
CA PHE A 36 8.93 -12.40 5.58
C PHE A 36 8.18 -13.30 4.58
N PRO A 37 7.04 -13.91 4.92
CA PRO A 37 6.25 -14.71 3.97
C PRO A 37 5.78 -13.91 2.74
N ILE A 38 5.53 -12.61 2.92
CA ILE A 38 5.10 -11.71 1.86
C ILE A 38 6.30 -11.24 1.05
N ILE A 39 7.36 -10.80 1.73
CA ILE A 39 8.59 -10.30 1.11
C ILE A 39 9.12 -11.29 0.07
N ASN A 40 9.11 -12.58 0.39
CA ASN A 40 9.60 -13.64 -0.50
C ASN A 40 8.71 -13.89 -1.74
N LYS A 41 7.51 -13.35 -1.76
CA LYS A 41 6.57 -13.51 -2.89
C LYS A 41 6.71 -12.42 -3.93
N PHE A 42 7.24 -11.26 -3.55
CA PHE A 42 7.42 -10.15 -4.47
C PHE A 42 8.78 -10.20 -5.17
N TYR A 43 8.80 -9.71 -6.40
CA TYR A 43 10.03 -9.68 -7.20
C TYR A 43 11.06 -8.68 -6.67
N ARG A 44 10.62 -7.50 -6.25
CA ARG A 44 11.49 -6.45 -5.69
C ARG A 44 10.77 -5.57 -4.67
N ILE A 45 11.56 -5.12 -3.70
CA ILE A 45 11.15 -4.14 -2.70
C ILE A 45 11.69 -2.77 -3.08
N ARG A 46 10.87 -1.75 -2.86
CA ARG A 46 11.23 -0.34 -2.96
C ARG A 46 11.04 0.35 -1.61
N VAL A 47 11.81 1.38 -1.36
CA VAL A 47 11.65 2.28 -0.21
C VAL A 47 11.82 3.71 -0.73
N LEU A 48 10.72 4.38 -1.04
CA LEU A 48 10.72 5.71 -1.64
C LEU A 48 10.62 6.82 -0.61
N GLY A 49 9.99 6.53 0.53
CA GLY A 49 9.83 7.49 1.62
C GLY A 49 8.77 8.56 1.39
N SER A 50 7.93 8.43 0.35
CA SER A 50 6.84 9.35 0.06
C SER A 50 5.54 8.59 -0.22
N SER A 51 4.65 8.54 0.76
CA SER A 51 3.37 7.83 0.63
C SER A 51 2.49 8.36 -0.50
N ALA A 52 2.50 9.67 -0.74
CA ALA A 52 1.76 10.26 -1.86
C ALA A 52 2.29 9.76 -3.22
N LEU A 53 3.62 9.73 -3.39
CA LEU A 53 4.24 9.22 -4.60
C LEU A 53 3.96 7.73 -4.78
N SER A 54 4.04 6.94 -3.72
CA SER A 54 3.77 5.50 -3.75
C SER A 54 2.36 5.19 -4.21
N LEU A 55 1.36 5.92 -3.70
CA LEU A 55 -0.03 5.78 -4.15
C LEU A 55 -0.19 6.12 -5.63
N CYS A 56 0.46 7.18 -6.11
CA CYS A 56 0.45 7.55 -7.52
C CYS A 56 1.14 6.51 -8.42
N GLN A 57 2.21 5.87 -7.94
CA GLN A 57 2.87 4.81 -8.69
C GLN A 57 1.99 3.56 -8.83
N ILE A 58 1.26 3.18 -7.79
CA ILE A 58 0.27 2.09 -7.91
C ILE A 58 -0.83 2.49 -8.88
N ALA A 59 -1.37 3.71 -8.76
CA ALA A 59 -2.43 4.21 -9.62
C ALA A 59 -2.03 4.27 -11.10
N SER A 60 -0.75 4.48 -11.41
CA SER A 60 -0.22 4.48 -12.78
C SER A 60 0.21 3.11 -13.30
N GLY A 61 0.09 2.05 -12.48
CA GLY A 61 0.50 0.70 -12.84
C GLY A 61 2.02 0.47 -12.82
N SER A 62 2.78 1.36 -12.19
CA SER A 62 4.25 1.27 -12.10
C SER A 62 4.73 0.46 -10.87
N MET A 63 3.81 0.15 -9.97
CA MET A 63 4.04 -0.64 -8.76
C MET A 63 2.72 -1.31 -8.36
N GLU A 64 2.79 -2.47 -7.73
CA GLU A 64 1.60 -3.28 -7.42
C GLU A 64 1.08 -3.12 -6.01
N ALA A 65 1.96 -2.85 -5.03
CA ALA A 65 1.54 -2.71 -3.64
C ALA A 65 2.42 -1.75 -2.83
N PHE A 66 1.82 -1.16 -1.79
CA PHE A 66 2.50 -0.38 -0.76
C PHE A 66 1.99 -0.79 0.62
N ILE A 67 2.90 -1.31 1.44
CA ILE A 67 2.62 -1.72 2.82
C ILE A 67 3.23 -0.67 3.75
N ASN A 68 2.38 0.17 4.31
CA ASN A 68 2.79 1.21 5.24
C ASN A 68 2.37 0.87 6.66
N LEU A 69 3.31 0.42 7.47
CA LEU A 69 3.09 0.11 8.89
C LEU A 69 3.43 1.27 9.84
N ARG A 70 3.91 2.40 9.30
CA ARG A 70 4.17 3.59 10.12
C ARG A 70 2.88 4.32 10.41
N ASN A 71 2.68 4.66 11.68
CA ASN A 71 1.59 5.52 12.12
C ASN A 71 2.02 7.01 12.08
N SER A 72 2.43 7.48 10.91
CA SER A 72 2.93 8.84 10.70
C SER A 72 2.34 9.55 9.47
N ASN A 73 1.56 8.84 8.66
CA ASN A 73 0.91 9.46 7.51
C ASN A 73 -0.38 10.13 7.93
N ARG A 74 -0.46 11.43 7.71
CA ARG A 74 -1.68 12.21 7.92
C ARG A 74 -2.57 12.09 6.69
N LEU A 75 -3.88 12.09 6.89
CA LEU A 75 -4.83 11.98 5.78
C LEU A 75 -4.64 13.10 4.76
N VAL A 76 -4.35 14.32 5.21
CA VAL A 76 -4.11 15.47 4.32
C VAL A 76 -2.93 15.27 3.37
N ASP A 77 -1.94 14.46 3.76
CA ASP A 77 -0.75 14.19 2.92
C ASP A 77 -1.02 13.11 1.87
N VAL A 78 -2.01 12.27 2.07
CA VAL A 78 -2.28 11.09 1.21
C VAL A 78 -3.65 11.10 0.55
N ALA A 79 -4.56 11.99 0.95
CA ALA A 79 -5.94 12.00 0.46
C ALA A 79 -6.06 12.10 -1.06
N ALA A 80 -5.26 12.94 -1.70
CA ALA A 80 -5.25 13.06 -3.16
C ALA A 80 -4.78 11.75 -3.83
N GLY A 81 -3.71 11.14 -3.32
CA GLY A 81 -3.21 9.86 -3.81
C GLY A 81 -4.22 8.71 -3.62
N MET A 82 -4.93 8.70 -2.47
CA MET A 82 -6.00 7.73 -2.20
C MET A 82 -7.15 7.86 -3.20
N LEU A 83 -7.57 9.09 -3.50
CA LEU A 83 -8.62 9.35 -4.49
C LEU A 83 -8.19 8.89 -5.88
N ILE A 84 -7.00 9.27 -6.33
CA ILE A 84 -6.44 8.86 -7.62
C ILE A 84 -6.37 7.33 -7.72
N LEU A 85 -5.90 6.67 -6.67
CA LEU A 85 -5.82 5.22 -6.62
C LEU A 85 -7.19 4.56 -6.72
N LYS A 86 -8.20 5.08 -6.02
CA LYS A 86 -9.59 4.58 -6.09
C LYS A 86 -10.17 4.73 -7.48
N GLU A 87 -9.98 5.89 -8.13
CA GLU A 87 -10.44 6.16 -9.50
C GLU A 87 -9.79 5.26 -10.56
N THR A 88 -8.58 4.79 -10.30
CA THR A 88 -7.84 3.85 -11.17
C THR A 88 -8.07 2.38 -10.84
N LYS A 89 -9.08 2.07 -10.01
CA LYS A 89 -9.48 0.73 -9.56
C LYS A 89 -8.49 0.06 -8.60
N GLY A 90 -7.59 0.81 -8.01
CA GLY A 90 -6.76 0.32 -6.91
C GLY A 90 -7.55 0.14 -5.62
N ARG A 91 -6.91 -0.47 -4.64
CA ARG A 91 -7.47 -0.75 -3.31
C ARG A 91 -6.61 -0.12 -2.23
N ILE A 92 -7.27 0.36 -1.19
CA ILE A 92 -6.61 0.82 0.03
C ILE A 92 -7.43 0.39 1.24
N PHE A 93 -6.78 -0.14 2.26
CA PHE A 93 -7.44 -0.63 3.46
C PHE A 93 -6.54 -0.53 4.69
N SER A 94 -7.16 -0.52 5.85
CA SER A 94 -6.47 -0.52 7.14
C SER A 94 -5.80 -1.87 7.43
N LEU A 95 -4.94 -1.94 8.44
CA LEU A 95 -4.35 -3.20 8.91
C LEU A 95 -5.40 -4.20 9.44
N LYS A 96 -6.65 -3.78 9.61
CA LYS A 96 -7.79 -4.65 9.95
C LYS A 96 -8.58 -5.12 8.72
N GLY A 97 -8.16 -4.73 7.52
CA GLY A 97 -8.84 -5.06 6.27
C GLY A 97 -10.07 -4.22 5.95
N ALA A 98 -10.43 -3.28 6.82
CA ALA A 98 -11.56 -2.37 6.61
C ALA A 98 -11.17 -1.21 5.68
N GLU A 99 -12.14 -0.66 4.98
CA GLU A 99 -11.98 0.60 4.25
C GLU A 99 -11.54 1.71 5.20
N ILE A 100 -10.76 2.66 4.69
CA ILE A 100 -10.25 3.77 5.51
C ILE A 100 -11.28 4.89 5.45
N GLU A 101 -11.97 5.08 6.57
CA GLU A 101 -12.91 6.19 6.79
C GLU A 101 -12.33 7.08 7.88
N HIS A 102 -11.78 8.21 7.49
CA HIS A 102 -11.26 9.22 8.40
C HIS A 102 -11.72 10.61 7.97
N GLU A 103 -12.03 11.45 8.95
CA GLU A 103 -12.18 12.88 8.70
C GLU A 103 -10.84 13.50 8.32
N LEU A 104 -10.87 14.46 7.40
CA LEU A 104 -9.69 15.24 7.02
C LEU A 104 -9.15 15.99 8.25
N SER A 105 -8.07 15.49 8.79
CA SER A 105 -7.41 16.04 9.98
C SER A 105 -5.91 16.03 9.80
N ILE A 106 -5.26 17.11 10.23
CA ILE A 106 -3.81 17.21 10.30
C ILE A 106 -3.22 16.39 11.46
N TYR A 107 -4.05 15.95 12.39
CA TYR A 107 -3.64 15.21 13.59
C TYR A 107 -3.83 13.69 13.46
N SER A 108 -4.76 13.26 12.61
CA SER A 108 -5.01 11.83 12.42
C SER A 108 -3.93 11.19 11.58
N THR A 109 -3.25 10.21 12.16
CA THR A 109 -2.23 9.40 11.48
C THR A 109 -2.64 7.94 11.51
N PHE A 110 -2.34 7.20 10.45
CA PHE A 110 -2.73 5.80 10.36
C PHE A 110 -1.80 5.00 9.45
N PRO A 111 -1.58 3.72 9.79
CA PRO A 111 -0.99 2.75 8.87
C PRO A 111 -2.04 2.26 7.86
N PHE A 112 -1.59 1.88 6.67
CA PHE A 112 -2.47 1.38 5.63
C PHE A 112 -1.74 0.46 4.65
N ILE A 113 -2.52 -0.29 3.88
CA ILE A 113 -2.06 -1.11 2.76
C ILE A 113 -2.78 -0.62 1.52
N ALA A 114 -2.02 -0.41 0.44
CA ALA A 114 -2.54 -0.03 -0.86
C ALA A 114 -2.03 -1.01 -1.93
N CYS A 115 -2.87 -1.35 -2.91
CA CYS A 115 -2.48 -2.28 -3.96
C CYS A 115 -3.35 -2.15 -5.21
N ASN A 116 -2.94 -2.83 -6.28
CA ASN A 116 -3.84 -3.11 -7.39
C ASN A 116 -4.96 -4.08 -6.94
N SER A 117 -6.01 -4.23 -7.75
CA SER A 117 -7.17 -5.06 -7.37
C SER A 117 -6.84 -6.55 -7.25
N ASN A 118 -5.87 -7.06 -7.99
CA ASN A 118 -5.54 -8.50 -8.02
C ASN A 118 -4.78 -8.96 -6.76
N LEU A 119 -4.10 -8.05 -6.08
CA LEU A 119 -3.36 -8.36 -4.86
C LEU A 119 -4.19 -8.21 -3.58
N GLU A 120 -5.40 -7.65 -3.63
CA GLU A 120 -6.20 -7.36 -2.44
C GLU A 120 -6.45 -8.60 -1.58
N SER A 121 -6.94 -9.68 -2.17
CA SER A 121 -7.25 -10.93 -1.46
C SER A 121 -6.01 -11.54 -0.82
N PHE A 122 -4.91 -11.61 -1.57
CA PHE A 122 -3.64 -12.11 -1.07
C PHE A 122 -3.12 -11.31 0.12
N LEU A 123 -3.10 -9.98 0.01
CA LEU A 123 -2.59 -9.11 1.07
C LEU A 123 -3.50 -9.12 2.32
N LYS A 124 -4.80 -9.23 2.15
CA LYS A 124 -5.72 -9.40 3.28
C LYS A 124 -5.51 -10.73 3.99
N GLU A 125 -5.33 -11.82 3.26
CA GLU A 125 -5.04 -13.13 3.85
C GLU A 125 -3.72 -13.11 4.64
N GLU A 126 -2.66 -12.61 4.04
CA GLU A 126 -1.32 -12.66 4.64
C GLU A 126 -1.11 -11.62 5.76
N LEU A 127 -1.70 -10.44 5.67
CA LEU A 127 -1.44 -9.34 6.61
C LEU A 127 -2.54 -9.17 7.65
N VAL A 128 -3.80 -9.31 7.25
CA VAL A 128 -4.94 -9.05 8.14
C VAL A 128 -5.29 -10.30 8.94
N ASN A 129 -5.49 -11.43 8.25
CA ASN A 129 -5.94 -12.66 8.90
C ASN A 129 -4.87 -13.28 9.80
N LYS A 130 -3.59 -13.09 9.48
CA LYS A 130 -2.45 -13.56 10.30
C LYS A 130 -2.05 -12.57 11.40
N LYS A 131 -2.79 -11.47 11.60
CA LYS A 131 -2.60 -10.46 12.65
C LYS A 131 -1.16 -9.94 12.73
N ILE A 132 -0.73 -9.31 11.69
CA ILE A 132 0.56 -8.58 11.68
C ILE A 132 0.52 -7.32 12.52
#